data_f431d5e52fb8d86f5e449f0a0eed7522
#
_entry.id   f431d5e52fb8d86f5e449f0a0eed7522
#
_cell.length_a   1.000
_cell.length_b   1.000
_cell.length_c   1.000
_cell.angle_alpha   90.00
_cell.angle_beta   90.00
_cell.angle_gamma   90.00
#
_symmetry.space_group_name_H-M   'P 1'
#
loop_
_entity.id
_entity.type
_entity.pdbx_description
1 polymer ?
#
loop_
_entity_poly.entity_id
_entity_poly.type
_entity_poly.pdbx_seq_one_letter_code
_entity_poly.pdbx_strand_id
1 'polypeptide(L)' 'MTTPSMTFEEAIRPLFREDDRDAMEAWFDLWSWEDVRDNAEAILERLEDGTMPCDDPWPDVRIALFRDWLAAGCPT' A
#
# COMPACT_ATOMS: atom_id res chain seq x y z
N MET A 1 -24.21 6.62 -11.06
CA MET A 1 -22.91 7.21 -10.82
C MET A 1 -22.00 6.20 -10.15
N THR A 2 -20.82 6.06 -10.68
CA THR A 2 -19.90 5.02 -10.22
C THR A 2 -18.97 5.57 -9.15
N THR A 3 -18.97 4.96 -7.97
CA THR A 3 -18.00 5.28 -6.95
C THR A 3 -16.64 4.74 -7.41
N PRO A 4 -15.56 5.51 -7.26
CA PRO A 4 -14.24 4.98 -7.58
C PRO A 4 -13.99 3.71 -6.78
N SER A 5 -13.52 2.68 -7.45
CA SER A 5 -13.23 1.41 -6.81
C SER A 5 -11.93 1.54 -6.03
N MET A 6 -11.97 1.26 -4.73
CA MET A 6 -10.79 1.24 -3.87
C MET A 6 -10.25 -0.19 -3.74
N THR A 7 -10.23 -0.92 -4.86
CA THR A 7 -9.71 -2.28 -4.85
C THR A 7 -8.20 -2.26 -4.83
N PHE A 8 -7.61 -3.33 -4.32
CA PHE A 8 -6.15 -3.48 -4.30
C PHE A 8 -5.55 -3.35 -5.70
N GLU A 9 -6.14 -4.05 -6.67
CA GLU A 9 -5.61 -4.07 -8.04
C GLU A 9 -5.63 -2.70 -8.70
N GLU A 10 -6.66 -1.91 -8.44
CA GLU A 10 -6.86 -0.62 -9.13
C GLU A 10 -6.25 0.56 -8.37
N ALA A 11 -6.28 0.52 -7.04
CA ALA A 11 -5.91 1.67 -6.24
C ALA A 11 -4.57 1.51 -5.51
N ILE A 12 -4.26 0.33 -5.04
CA ILE A 12 -3.12 0.12 -4.15
C ILE A 12 -1.90 -0.47 -4.85
N ARG A 13 -2.09 -1.53 -5.61
CA ARG A 13 -0.98 -2.17 -6.31
C ARG A 13 -0.18 -1.21 -7.18
N PRO A 14 -0.82 -0.30 -7.96
CA PRO A 14 -0.06 0.65 -8.78
C PRO A 14 0.74 1.67 -7.98
N LEU A 15 0.47 1.83 -6.68
CA LEU A 15 1.22 2.75 -5.84
C LEU A 15 2.61 2.20 -5.48
N PHE A 16 2.75 0.88 -5.48
CA PHE A 16 4.02 0.23 -5.18
C PHE A 16 4.80 0.02 -6.46
N ARG A 17 6.04 0.53 -6.48
CA ARG A 17 6.95 0.35 -7.61
C ARG A 17 7.58 -1.02 -7.53
N GLU A 18 8.16 -1.46 -8.66
CA GLU A 18 8.92 -2.71 -8.70
C GLU A 18 10.07 -2.70 -7.68
N ASP A 19 10.75 -1.57 -7.54
CA ASP A 19 11.83 -1.42 -6.57
C ASP A 19 11.33 -1.61 -5.13
N ASP A 20 10.14 -1.10 -4.83
CA ASP A 20 9.53 -1.26 -3.50
C ASP A 20 9.23 -2.72 -3.23
N ARG A 21 8.68 -3.40 -4.23
CA ARG A 21 8.37 -4.83 -4.14
C ARG A 21 9.64 -5.65 -3.91
N ASP A 22 10.69 -5.36 -4.67
CA ASP A 22 11.97 -6.06 -4.53
C ASP A 22 12.58 -5.85 -3.14
N ALA A 23 12.49 -4.64 -2.62
CA ALA A 23 13.05 -4.31 -1.30
C ALA A 23 12.34 -5.07 -0.17
N MET A 24 11.05 -5.36 -0.33
CA MET A 24 10.23 -6.02 0.70
C MET A 24 10.03 -7.51 0.46
N GLU A 25 10.51 -8.03 -0.65
CA GLU A 25 10.26 -9.42 -1.07
C GLU A 25 10.70 -10.46 -0.05
N ALA A 26 11.73 -10.15 0.73
CA ALA A 26 12.22 -11.07 1.77
C ALA A 26 11.19 -11.29 2.89
N TRP A 27 10.26 -10.37 3.07
CA TRP A 27 9.25 -10.43 4.12
C TRP A 27 7.86 -10.77 3.57
N PHE A 28 7.45 -10.09 2.50
CA PHE A 28 6.16 -10.32 1.85
C PHE A 28 6.14 -9.63 0.49
N ASP A 29 5.14 -9.97 -0.32
CA ASP A 29 5.00 -9.45 -1.68
C ASP A 29 4.04 -8.26 -1.68
N LEU A 30 4.55 -7.05 -1.98
CA LEU A 30 3.74 -5.84 -2.02
C LEU A 30 2.71 -5.84 -3.15
N TRP A 31 2.84 -6.76 -4.11
CA TRP A 31 1.86 -6.91 -5.19
C TRP A 31 0.86 -8.03 -4.91
N SER A 32 0.96 -8.69 -3.77
CA SER A 32 0.00 -9.70 -3.34
C SER A 32 -1.01 -9.07 -2.38
N TRP A 33 -2.28 -9.11 -2.71
CA TRP A 33 -3.34 -8.58 -1.87
C TRP A 33 -3.33 -9.21 -0.47
N GLU A 34 -3.21 -10.51 -0.41
CA GLU A 34 -3.23 -11.22 0.88
C GLU A 34 -2.08 -10.79 1.77
N ASP A 35 -0.88 -10.67 1.19
CA ASP A 35 0.30 -10.27 1.93
C ASP A 35 0.17 -8.82 2.42
N VAL A 36 -0.30 -7.94 1.57
CA VAL A 36 -0.45 -6.53 1.94
C VAL A 36 -1.56 -6.37 2.98
N ARG A 37 -2.67 -7.09 2.81
CA ARG A 37 -3.76 -7.05 3.78
C ARG A 37 -3.29 -7.49 5.17
N ASP A 38 -2.55 -8.58 5.24
CA ASP A 38 -2.10 -9.13 6.52
C ASP A 38 -1.09 -8.23 7.22
N ASN A 39 -0.39 -7.38 6.45
CA ASN A 39 0.62 -6.48 6.97
C ASN A 39 0.23 -5.00 6.83
N ALA A 40 -1.02 -4.73 6.51
CA ALA A 40 -1.45 -3.38 6.13
C ALA A 40 -1.19 -2.33 7.22
N GLU A 41 -1.45 -2.64 8.48
CA GLU A 41 -1.23 -1.71 9.57
C GLU A 41 0.27 -1.39 9.74
N ALA A 42 1.12 -2.40 9.64
CA ALA A 42 2.56 -2.22 9.74
C ALA A 42 3.09 -1.42 8.55
N ILE A 43 2.56 -1.68 7.34
CA ILE A 43 2.93 -0.95 6.15
C ILE A 43 2.54 0.52 6.29
N LEU A 44 1.31 0.80 6.74
CA LEU A 44 0.84 2.16 6.91
C LEU A 44 1.71 2.92 7.91
N GLU A 45 2.06 2.29 9.01
CA GLU A 45 2.94 2.90 10.01
C GLU A 45 4.27 3.32 9.41
N ARG A 46 4.88 2.45 8.60
CA ARG A 46 6.14 2.75 7.93
C ARG A 46 6.01 3.85 6.89
N LEU A 47 4.90 3.89 6.18
CA LEU A 47 4.62 4.95 5.22
C LEU A 47 4.49 6.31 5.92
N GLU A 48 3.80 6.35 7.05
CA GLU A 48 3.61 7.56 7.84
C GLU A 48 4.91 8.05 8.47
N ASP A 49 5.77 7.12 8.89
CA ASP A 49 7.07 7.45 9.46
C ASP A 49 8.10 7.88 8.42
N GLY A 50 7.82 7.62 7.14
CA GLY A 50 8.75 7.91 6.07
C GLY A 50 9.89 6.90 5.94
N THR A 51 9.78 5.77 6.62
CA THR A 51 10.81 4.72 6.55
C THR A 51 10.62 3.78 5.35
N MET A 52 9.46 3.84 4.73
CA MET A 52 9.16 3.04 3.56
C MET A 52 8.37 3.87 2.54
N PRO A 53 8.80 3.89 1.28
CA PRO A 53 10.13 3.45 0.82
C PRO A 53 11.21 4.39 1.32
N CYS A 54 12.38 3.86 1.61
CA CYS A 54 13.44 4.66 2.24
C CYS A 54 14.09 5.67 1.30
N ASP A 55 14.00 5.42 0.00
CA ASP A 55 14.62 6.28 -1.02
C ASP A 55 13.67 7.36 -1.55
N ASP A 56 12.38 7.18 -1.40
CA ASP A 56 11.38 8.09 -1.96
C ASP A 56 10.08 8.03 -1.14
N PRO A 57 10.05 8.68 0.03
CA PRO A 57 8.86 8.65 0.89
C PRO A 57 7.61 9.13 0.14
N TRP A 58 6.50 8.48 0.40
CA TRP A 58 5.25 8.80 -0.27
C TRP A 58 4.73 10.18 0.16
N PRO A 59 4.13 10.94 -0.77
CA PRO A 59 3.41 12.14 -0.41
C PRO A 59 2.16 11.81 0.39
N ASP A 60 1.69 12.76 1.18
CA ASP A 60 0.54 12.56 2.06
C ASP A 60 -0.69 12.05 1.33
N VAL A 61 -0.90 12.46 0.09
CA VAL A 61 -2.05 12.03 -0.70
C VAL A 61 -2.04 10.52 -0.97
N ARG A 62 -0.87 9.94 -1.20
CA ARG A 62 -0.76 8.50 -1.40
C ARG A 62 -0.95 7.74 -0.09
N ILE A 63 -0.40 8.27 0.99
CA ILE A 63 -0.56 7.67 2.31
C ILE A 63 -2.04 7.68 2.70
N ALA A 64 -2.74 8.78 2.44
CA ALA A 64 -4.17 8.88 2.70
C ALA A 64 -4.97 7.86 1.90
N LEU A 65 -4.60 7.62 0.65
CA LEU A 65 -5.25 6.63 -0.19
C LEU A 65 -5.10 5.22 0.39
N PHE A 66 -3.90 4.87 0.84
CA PHE A 66 -3.66 3.59 1.47
C PHE A 66 -4.44 3.45 2.78
N ARG A 67 -4.46 4.52 3.58
CA ARG A 67 -5.21 4.55 4.84
C ARG A 67 -6.69 4.33 4.60
N ASP A 68 -7.26 4.98 3.59
CA ASP A 68 -8.68 4.85 3.25
C ASP A 68 -9.01 3.43 2.80
N TRP A 69 -8.11 2.82 2.02
CA TRP A 69 -8.26 1.43 1.59
C TRP A 69 -8.26 0.49 2.78
N LEU A 70 -7.33 0.69 3.71
CA LEU A 70 -7.27 -0.11 4.93
C LEU A 70 -8.55 0.05 5.77
N ALA A 71 -9.02 1.29 5.92
CA ALA A 71 -10.25 1.57 6.66
C ALA A 71 -11.48 0.96 6.02
N ALA A 72 -11.45 0.78 4.70
CA ALA A 72 -12.55 0.15 3.97
C ALA A 72 -12.56 -1.38 4.07
N GLY A 73 -11.59 -1.96 4.78
CA GLY A 73 -11.51 -3.41 4.97
C GLY A 73 -10.64 -4.12 3.95
N CYS A 74 -9.71 -3.40 3.34
CA CYS A 74 -8.76 -3.96 2.37
C CYS A 74 -9.46 -4.68 1.19
N PRO A 75 -10.35 -4.02 0.45
CA PRO A 75 -11.04 -4.69 -0.66
C PRO A 75 -10.07 -5.14 -1.75
N THR A 76 -10.38 -6.25 -2.37
CA THR A 76 -9.57 -6.81 -3.48
C THR A 76 -9.76 -6.06 -4.79
#